data_9fff14ea1fa1c833f336dae8bb7ba9cb
#
_entry.id   9fff14ea1fa1c833f336dae8bb7ba9cb
#
_cell.length_a   1.000
_cell.length_b   1.000
_cell.length_c   1.000
_cell.angle_alpha   90.00
_cell.angle_beta   90.00
_cell.angle_gamma   90.00
#
_symmetry.space_group_name_H-M   'P 1'
#
loop_
_entity.id
_entity.type
_entity.pdbx_description
1 polymer ?
#
loop_
_entity_poly.entity_id
_entity_poly.type
_entity_poly.pdbx_seq_one_letter_code
_entity_poly.pdbx_strand_id
1 'polypeptide(L)'
;MPYCIFDTNVTMDSFKQIKSHIESLGFEVVAHDFKRPWGGFLVIDEAQAQDFANQFFSGLEVNSLLIEGKLSPKILIVSPDVRLSWQYHHRRAEIWRVYKGAAGIMRSDTDEAGALEVLNEGDQVRLQQGERHRLVGLDSRALVAEIWLHTDPEN
;
A
#
# COMPACT_ATOMS: atom_id res chain seq x y z
N MET A 1 2.47 16.04 23.84
CA MET A 1 2.29 15.43 23.69
C MET A 1 2.00 14.86 23.67
N PRO A 2 1.70 14.92 23.81
CA PRO A 2 1.48 14.17 23.71
C PRO A 2 1.08 13.77 22.90
N TYR A 3 0.97 13.99 22.40
CA TYR A 3 0.78 13.41 21.77
C TYR A 3 0.75 12.81 21.22
N CYS A 4 0.84 12.81 21.22
CA CYS A 4 0.95 12.16 20.58
C CYS A 4 1.40 11.06 20.21
N ILE A 5 1.88 10.68 20.52
CA ILE A 5 2.50 9.58 20.31
C ILE A 5 1.67 8.46 20.25
N PHE A 6 1.10 8.32 21.22
CA PHE A 6 0.30 7.36 21.47
C PHE A 6 -0.62 7.06 20.44
N ASP A 7 -0.84 7.90 19.77
CA ASP A 7 -1.84 7.79 18.89
C ASP A 7 -1.60 6.86 17.78
N THR A 8 -0.37 6.54 17.49
CA THR A 8 -0.05 5.55 16.48
C THR A 8 -0.69 4.22 16.81
N ASN A 9 -0.65 3.81 18.07
CA ASN A 9 -1.28 2.57 18.47
C ASN A 9 -2.79 2.63 18.32
N VAL A 10 -3.38 3.74 18.69
CA VAL A 10 -4.81 3.91 18.58
C VAL A 10 -5.27 3.80 17.14
N THR A 11 -4.55 4.45 16.21
CA THR A 11 -4.92 4.43 14.81
C THR A 11 -4.74 3.07 14.16
N MET A 12 -3.99 2.18 14.80
CA MET A 12 -3.75 0.83 14.27
C MET A 12 -4.68 -0.22 14.86
N ASP A 13 -5.52 0.16 15.83
CA ASP A 13 -6.39 -0.80 16.52
C ASP A 13 -7.66 -1.16 15.79
N SER A 14 -8.17 -0.30 14.94
CA SER A 14 -9.38 -0.62 14.20
C SER A 14 -9.34 0.00 12.81
N PHE A 15 -10.06 -0.64 11.88
CA PHE A 15 -10.14 -0.12 10.52
C PHE A 15 -10.77 1.27 10.48
N LYS A 16 -11.75 1.52 11.35
CA LYS A 16 -12.40 2.84 11.40
C LYS A 16 -11.42 3.92 11.86
N GLN A 17 -10.59 3.61 12.83
CA GLN A 17 -9.60 4.56 13.33
C GLN A 17 -8.55 4.84 12.27
N ILE A 18 -8.14 3.82 11.53
CA ILE A 18 -7.19 3.98 10.44
C ILE A 18 -7.79 4.87 9.35
N LYS A 19 -9.05 4.61 8.97
CA LYS A 19 -9.73 5.42 7.97
C LYS A 19 -9.80 6.88 8.43
N SER A 20 -10.18 7.13 9.69
CA SER A 20 -10.25 8.47 10.23
C SER A 20 -8.90 9.15 10.25
N HIS A 21 -7.83 8.41 10.53
CA HIS A 21 -6.49 8.96 10.51
C HIS A 21 -6.12 9.43 9.10
N ILE A 22 -6.37 8.59 8.10
CA ILE A 22 -6.06 8.95 6.72
C ILE A 22 -6.88 10.16 6.27
N GLU A 23 -8.15 10.20 6.66
CA GLU A 23 -9.00 11.35 6.35
C GLU A 23 -8.49 12.62 7.03
N SER A 24 -7.93 12.49 8.23
CA SER A 24 -7.38 13.65 8.94
C SER A 24 -6.17 14.26 8.25
N LEU A 25 -5.53 13.51 7.36
CA LEU A 25 -4.41 14.02 6.56
C LEU A 25 -4.89 14.77 5.32
N GLY A 26 -6.21 14.87 5.12
CA GLY A 26 -6.79 15.60 4.01
C GLY A 26 -7.23 14.75 2.83
N PHE A 27 -7.20 13.41 2.96
CA PHE A 27 -7.57 12.53 1.86
C PHE A 27 -9.03 12.14 1.92
N GLU A 28 -9.63 12.03 0.74
CA GLU A 28 -10.98 11.52 0.62
C GLU A 28 -10.92 10.02 0.33
N VAL A 29 -11.52 9.23 1.22
CA VAL A 29 -11.63 7.79 1.03
C VAL A 29 -12.92 7.53 0.27
N VAL A 30 -12.79 7.19 -1.00
CA VAL A 30 -13.96 7.01 -1.88
C VAL A 30 -14.55 5.61 -1.84
N ALA A 31 -13.78 4.65 -1.32
CA ALA A 31 -14.27 3.29 -1.13
C ALA A 31 -13.37 2.57 -0.12
N HIS A 32 -13.88 1.53 0.49
CA HIS A 32 -13.08 0.72 1.39
C HIS A 32 -13.63 -0.69 1.45
N ASP A 33 -12.79 -1.62 1.89
CA ASP A 33 -13.19 -3.00 2.15
C ASP A 33 -12.43 -3.47 3.39
N PHE A 34 -13.15 -3.80 4.45
CA PHE A 34 -12.57 -4.21 5.72
C PHE A 34 -12.77 -5.71 5.97
N LYS A 35 -13.25 -6.43 4.97
CA LYS A 35 -13.62 -7.84 5.14
C LYS A 35 -12.75 -8.79 4.32
N ARG A 36 -11.52 -8.38 4.05
CA ARG A 36 -10.58 -9.25 3.35
C ARG A 36 -9.95 -10.22 4.33
N PRO A 37 -9.64 -11.45 3.92
CA PRO A 37 -8.99 -12.41 4.81
C PRO A 37 -7.68 -11.90 5.40
N TRP A 38 -6.99 -11.02 4.68
CA TRP A 38 -5.69 -10.50 5.09
C TRP A 38 -5.77 -9.12 5.75
N GLY A 39 -6.95 -8.54 5.89
CA GLY A 39 -7.15 -7.22 6.48
C GLY A 39 -8.14 -6.39 5.69
N GLY A 40 -7.67 -5.35 5.05
CA GLY A 40 -8.56 -4.49 4.27
C GLY A 40 -7.81 -3.41 3.52
N PHE A 41 -8.56 -2.50 2.89
CA PHE A 41 -7.93 -1.40 2.16
C PHE A 41 -8.84 -0.20 2.10
N LEU A 42 -8.21 0.95 1.87
CA LEU A 42 -8.89 2.22 1.62
C LEU A 42 -8.51 2.69 0.23
N VAL A 43 -9.49 3.09 -0.56
CA VAL A 43 -9.27 3.66 -1.88
C VAL A 43 -9.33 5.18 -1.78
N ILE A 44 -8.29 5.85 -2.24
CA ILE A 44 -8.19 7.31 -2.17
C ILE A 44 -8.64 7.91 -3.50
N ASP A 45 -9.27 9.07 -3.44
CA ASP A 45 -9.72 9.78 -4.61
C ASP A 45 -8.56 9.96 -5.59
N GLU A 46 -8.78 9.55 -6.83
CA GLU A 46 -7.77 9.63 -7.89
C GLU A 46 -7.27 11.07 -8.10
N ALA A 47 -8.14 12.05 -7.91
CA ALA A 47 -7.76 13.45 -8.04
C ALA A 47 -6.71 13.89 -7.02
N GLN A 48 -6.54 13.12 -5.95
CA GLN A 48 -5.55 13.41 -4.92
C GLN A 48 -4.27 12.57 -5.07
N ALA A 49 -4.05 11.95 -6.24
CA ALA A 49 -2.90 11.07 -6.43
C ALA A 49 -1.57 11.78 -6.19
N GLN A 50 -1.42 13.04 -6.63
CA GLN A 50 -0.17 13.76 -6.38
C GLN A 50 -0.01 14.09 -4.89
N ASP A 51 -1.07 14.50 -4.21
CA ASP A 51 -1.02 14.74 -2.77
C ASP A 51 -0.69 13.45 -2.02
N PHE A 52 -1.24 12.34 -2.48
CA PHE A 52 -0.97 11.03 -1.90
C PHE A 52 0.52 10.66 -2.08
N ALA A 53 1.06 10.90 -3.27
CA ALA A 53 2.47 10.64 -3.52
C ALA A 53 3.36 11.55 -2.67
N ASN A 54 2.99 12.81 -2.52
CA ASN A 54 3.75 13.73 -1.67
C ASN A 54 3.78 13.30 -0.22
N GLN A 55 2.67 12.75 0.27
CA GLN A 55 2.54 12.33 1.66
C GLN A 55 3.25 11.00 1.93
N PHE A 56 3.14 10.05 1.01
CA PHE A 56 3.55 8.67 1.27
C PHE A 56 4.75 8.19 0.46
N PHE A 57 5.11 8.88 -0.62
CA PHE A 57 6.22 8.46 -1.49
C PHE A 57 7.13 9.65 -1.75
N SER A 58 8.23 9.71 -1.03
CA SER A 58 9.16 10.82 -1.13
C SER A 58 9.79 10.91 -2.52
N GLY A 59 9.73 12.08 -3.13
CA GLY A 59 10.39 12.33 -4.41
C GLY A 59 9.70 11.78 -5.64
N LEU A 60 8.46 11.31 -5.52
CA LEU A 60 7.75 10.71 -6.63
C LEU A 60 6.92 11.76 -7.38
N GLU A 61 7.17 11.89 -8.68
CA GLU A 61 6.42 12.80 -9.55
C GLU A 61 5.35 12.03 -10.29
N VAL A 62 4.10 12.26 -9.92
CA VAL A 62 2.97 11.53 -10.47
C VAL A 62 2.80 11.74 -11.96
N ASN A 63 3.00 12.96 -12.46
CA ASN A 63 2.81 13.24 -13.87
C ASN A 63 3.71 12.41 -14.78
N SER A 64 4.88 12.03 -14.28
CA SER A 64 5.80 11.22 -15.07
C SER A 64 5.40 9.76 -15.10
N LEU A 65 4.44 9.36 -14.26
CA LEU A 65 4.00 7.98 -14.16
C LEU A 65 2.67 7.72 -14.86
N LEU A 66 1.94 8.79 -15.19
CA LEU A 66 0.60 8.63 -15.75
C LEU A 66 0.67 8.17 -17.20
N ILE A 67 -0.10 7.14 -17.51
CA ILE A 67 -0.27 6.65 -18.87
C ILE A 67 -1.73 6.81 -19.26
N GLU A 68 -2.61 6.29 -18.42
CA GLU A 68 -4.06 6.37 -18.67
C GLU A 68 -4.75 7.38 -17.75
N GLY A 69 -3.98 8.18 -17.04
CA GLY A 69 -4.54 9.13 -16.10
C GLY A 69 -5.00 8.51 -14.79
N LYS A 70 -4.54 7.29 -14.48
CA LYS A 70 -5.01 6.59 -13.30
C LYS A 70 -3.86 5.90 -12.57
N LEU A 71 -3.73 6.19 -11.29
CA LEU A 71 -2.71 5.60 -10.42
C LEU A 71 -3.28 4.74 -9.30
N SER A 72 -4.58 4.78 -9.10
CA SER A 72 -5.31 3.96 -8.12
C SER A 72 -4.67 3.97 -6.72
N PRO A 73 -4.51 5.15 -6.10
CA PRO A 73 -3.85 5.22 -4.78
C PRO A 73 -4.68 4.51 -3.71
N LYS A 74 -4.02 3.71 -2.90
CA LYS A 74 -4.66 2.92 -1.84
C LYS A 74 -3.81 2.85 -0.60
N ILE A 75 -4.47 2.66 0.54
CA ILE A 75 -3.80 2.24 1.77
C ILE A 75 -4.22 0.80 2.03
N LEU A 76 -3.27 -0.10 2.07
CA LEU A 76 -3.51 -1.50 2.41
C LEU A 76 -3.32 -1.66 3.91
N ILE A 77 -4.27 -2.34 4.54
CA ILE A 77 -4.23 -2.60 5.98
C ILE A 77 -3.97 -4.10 6.13
N VAL A 78 -2.77 -4.44 6.54
CA VAL A 78 -2.33 -5.84 6.59
C VAL A 78 -2.36 -6.35 8.01
N SER A 79 -3.20 -7.34 8.27
CA SER A 79 -3.31 -7.93 9.60
C SER A 79 -2.08 -8.77 9.92
N PRO A 80 -1.79 -9.01 11.22
CA PRO A 80 -0.63 -9.84 11.56
C PRO A 80 -0.81 -11.27 11.08
N ASP A 81 0.32 -11.90 10.74
CA ASP A 81 0.39 -13.32 10.44
C ASP A 81 -0.48 -13.79 9.29
N VAL A 82 -0.67 -12.95 8.28
CA VAL A 82 -1.45 -13.30 7.09
C VAL A 82 -0.60 -13.23 5.84
N ARG A 83 -1.08 -13.84 4.78
CA ARG A 83 -0.43 -13.78 3.47
C ARG A 83 -1.48 -13.43 2.43
N LEU A 84 -1.14 -12.46 1.59
CA LEU A 84 -1.97 -12.13 0.46
C LEU A 84 -1.75 -13.16 -0.65
N SER A 85 -2.56 -13.09 -1.71
CA SER A 85 -2.41 -13.98 -2.84
C SER A 85 -1.06 -13.80 -3.51
N TRP A 86 -0.56 -14.88 -4.09
CA TRP A 86 0.60 -14.85 -4.95
C TRP A 86 0.15 -14.26 -6.28
N GLN A 87 0.70 -13.12 -6.68
CA GLN A 87 0.19 -12.33 -7.79
C GLN A 87 1.25 -11.91 -8.78
N TYR A 88 0.82 -11.64 -10.03
CA TYR A 88 1.62 -10.88 -10.97
C TYR A 88 0.65 -10.14 -11.89
N HIS A 89 1.11 -9.05 -12.47
CA HIS A 89 0.30 -8.22 -13.35
C HIS A 89 1.04 -7.99 -14.66
N HIS A 90 0.36 -8.22 -15.78
CA HIS A 90 0.97 -8.08 -17.10
C HIS A 90 1.07 -6.63 -17.54
N ARG A 91 0.17 -5.78 -17.07
CA ARG A 91 0.00 -4.44 -17.63
C ARG A 91 0.23 -3.32 -16.63
N ARG A 92 0.72 -3.66 -15.46
CA ARG A 92 1.05 -2.63 -14.49
C ARG A 92 2.17 -3.09 -13.59
N ALA A 93 2.89 -2.11 -13.08
CA ALA A 93 3.81 -2.30 -11.97
C ALA A 93 3.16 -1.65 -10.75
N GLU A 94 3.76 -1.79 -9.60
CA GLU A 94 3.24 -1.21 -8.36
C GLU A 94 4.39 -0.62 -7.57
N ILE A 95 4.11 0.43 -6.79
CA ILE A 95 5.06 0.93 -5.82
C ILE A 95 4.38 0.84 -4.47
N TRP A 96 5.08 0.27 -3.50
CA TRP A 96 4.63 0.16 -2.12
C TRP A 96 5.58 0.90 -1.21
N ARG A 97 5.03 1.57 -0.21
CA ARG A 97 5.84 2.10 0.89
C ARG A 97 5.15 1.79 2.20
N VAL A 98 5.91 1.25 3.16
CA VAL A 98 5.35 0.95 4.48
C VAL A 98 5.17 2.26 5.24
N TYR A 99 3.94 2.60 5.55
CA TYR A 99 3.60 3.83 6.26
C TYR A 99 3.68 3.65 7.77
N LYS A 100 3.17 2.53 8.28
CA LYS A 100 3.21 2.22 9.71
C LYS A 100 3.48 0.74 9.89
N GLY A 101 4.24 0.41 10.93
CA GLY A 101 4.55 -0.98 11.25
C GLY A 101 5.61 -1.55 10.31
N ALA A 102 5.58 -2.85 10.12
CA ALA A 102 6.47 -3.54 9.21
C ALA A 102 5.69 -4.63 8.49
N ALA A 103 6.05 -4.89 7.24
CA ALA A 103 5.39 -5.93 6.44
C ALA A 103 6.46 -6.76 5.74
N GLY A 104 6.09 -7.96 5.32
CA GLY A 104 6.99 -8.80 4.57
C GLY A 104 6.60 -8.81 3.10
N ILE A 105 7.54 -9.13 2.25
CA ILE A 105 7.29 -9.34 0.84
C ILE A 105 8.07 -10.54 0.34
N MET A 106 7.43 -11.34 -0.50
CA MET A 106 8.09 -12.41 -1.22
C MET A 106 7.95 -12.09 -2.70
N ARG A 107 9.05 -12.18 -3.44
CA ARG A 107 9.12 -11.82 -4.85
C ARG A 107 9.82 -12.90 -5.64
N SER A 108 9.46 -13.03 -6.92
CA SER A 108 10.12 -14.01 -7.79
C SER A 108 9.83 -13.70 -9.26
N ASP A 109 10.74 -14.12 -10.12
CA ASP A 109 10.51 -14.09 -11.56
C ASP A 109 9.81 -15.36 -12.03
N THR A 110 9.63 -16.34 -11.15
CA THR A 110 9.00 -17.62 -11.47
C THR A 110 7.81 -17.84 -10.52
N ASP A 111 7.19 -19.02 -10.65
CA ASP A 111 6.07 -19.36 -9.76
C ASP A 111 6.53 -19.79 -8.37
N GLU A 112 7.83 -19.99 -8.18
CA GLU A 112 8.34 -20.34 -6.86
C GLU A 112 8.68 -19.08 -6.09
N ALA A 113 8.14 -18.98 -4.88
CA ALA A 113 8.36 -17.81 -4.05
C ALA A 113 9.82 -17.70 -3.65
N GLY A 114 10.34 -16.46 -3.68
CA GLY A 114 11.67 -16.19 -3.16
C GLY A 114 11.66 -16.10 -1.65
N ALA A 115 12.77 -15.70 -1.06
CA ALA A 115 12.88 -15.55 0.39
C ALA A 115 12.01 -14.39 0.86
N LEU A 116 11.57 -14.46 2.11
CA LEU A 116 10.84 -13.37 2.73
C LEU A 116 11.79 -12.20 3.00
N GLU A 117 11.40 -11.02 2.56
CA GLU A 117 12.13 -9.78 2.87
C GLU A 117 11.27 -8.95 3.80
N VAL A 118 11.88 -8.33 4.79
CA VAL A 118 11.15 -7.47 5.73
C VAL A 118 11.28 -6.02 5.29
N LEU A 119 10.13 -5.36 5.19
CA LEU A 119 10.06 -3.93 4.88
C LEU A 119 9.67 -3.22 6.16
N ASN A 120 10.53 -2.32 6.62
CA ASN A 120 10.27 -1.55 7.82
C ASN A 120 9.58 -0.23 7.47
N GLU A 121 9.08 0.45 8.49
CA GLU A 121 8.41 1.73 8.29
C GLU A 121 9.31 2.67 7.48
N GLY A 122 8.77 3.22 6.41
CA GLY A 122 9.53 4.09 5.50
C GLY A 122 10.18 3.39 4.32
N ASP A 123 10.27 2.06 4.34
CA ASP A 123 10.87 1.34 3.21
C ASP A 123 9.94 1.34 2.01
N GLN A 124 10.51 1.51 0.83
CA GLN A 124 9.77 1.59 -0.43
C GLN A 124 10.28 0.53 -1.38
N VAL A 125 9.37 -0.11 -2.11
CA VAL A 125 9.73 -1.12 -3.08
C VAL A 125 8.92 -0.92 -4.35
N ARG A 126 9.56 -1.14 -5.50
CA ARG A 126 8.89 -1.10 -6.79
C ARG A 126 8.79 -2.51 -7.33
N LEU A 127 7.56 -2.93 -7.61
CA LEU A 127 7.28 -4.26 -8.14
C LEU A 127 7.10 -4.13 -9.64
N GLN A 128 7.93 -4.84 -10.39
CA GLN A 128 7.96 -4.70 -11.84
C GLN A 128 6.75 -5.37 -12.48
N GLN A 129 6.42 -4.91 -13.68
CA GLN A 129 5.40 -5.55 -14.48
C GLN A 129 5.80 -7.01 -14.71
N GLY A 130 4.87 -7.91 -14.46
CA GLY A 130 5.14 -9.35 -14.65
C GLY A 130 5.86 -10.04 -13.51
N GLU A 131 6.36 -9.28 -12.55
CA GLU A 131 7.04 -9.85 -11.38
C GLU A 131 6.00 -10.45 -10.43
N ARG A 132 6.27 -11.64 -9.94
CA ARG A 132 5.37 -12.28 -8.98
C ARG A 132 5.69 -11.78 -7.58
N HIS A 133 4.66 -11.54 -6.80
CA HIS A 133 4.85 -11.00 -5.45
C HIS A 133 3.71 -11.38 -4.52
N ARG A 134 4.02 -11.33 -3.24
CA ARG A 134 3.04 -11.58 -2.17
C ARG A 134 3.41 -10.69 -0.98
N LEU A 135 2.42 -9.97 -0.49
CA LEU A 135 2.56 -9.19 0.74
C LEU A 135 2.26 -10.10 1.92
N VAL A 136 3.01 -9.95 2.99
CA VAL A 136 2.92 -10.84 4.16
C VAL A 136 2.80 -10.03 5.43
N GLY A 137 1.82 -10.35 6.27
CA GLY A 137 1.69 -9.75 7.59
C GLY A 137 2.71 -10.38 8.55
N LEU A 138 3.35 -9.55 9.34
CA LEU A 138 4.34 -9.99 10.31
C LEU A 138 3.75 -9.98 11.73
N ASP A 139 4.48 -9.47 12.71
CA ASP A 139 4.06 -9.56 14.11
C ASP A 139 2.92 -8.61 14.46
N SER A 140 2.79 -7.52 13.77
CA SER A 140 1.74 -6.53 14.05
C SER A 140 1.14 -6.03 12.76
N ARG A 141 0.00 -5.34 12.89
CA ARG A 141 -0.68 -4.76 11.74
C ARG A 141 0.21 -3.73 11.08
N ALA A 142 0.18 -3.70 9.75
CA ALA A 142 0.96 -2.74 8.97
C ALA A 142 0.04 -1.96 8.04
N LEU A 143 0.43 -0.72 7.75
CA LEU A 143 -0.23 0.10 6.74
C LEU A 143 0.75 0.31 5.59
N VAL A 144 0.31 0.00 4.38
CA VAL A 144 1.15 0.08 3.19
C VAL A 144 0.47 0.98 2.17
N ALA A 145 1.16 2.05 1.77
CA ALA A 145 0.67 2.91 0.70
C ALA A 145 0.99 2.25 -0.63
N GLU A 146 0.05 2.28 -1.55
CA GLU A 146 0.19 1.63 -2.86
C GLU A 146 -0.22 2.55 -4.00
N ILE A 147 0.60 2.57 -5.05
CA ILE A 147 0.25 3.22 -6.32
C ILE A 147 0.51 2.21 -7.43
N TRP A 148 -0.44 2.12 -8.38
CA TRP A 148 -0.28 1.31 -9.57
C TRP A 148 0.33 2.15 -10.69
N LEU A 149 1.27 1.57 -11.43
CA LEU A 149 1.85 2.19 -12.61
C LEU A 149 1.36 1.41 -13.83
N HIS A 150 0.38 1.96 -14.53
CA HIS A 150 -0.19 1.31 -15.70
C HIS A 150 0.78 1.49 -16.87
N THR A 151 1.35 0.39 -17.33
CA THR A 151 2.33 0.41 -18.42
C THR A 151 1.72 0.05 -19.75
N ASP A 152 0.43 -0.32 -19.77
CA ASP A 152 -0.27 -0.66 -21.00
C ASP A 152 -1.64 0.02 -20.96
N PRO A 153 -1.87 0.99 -21.85
CA PRO A 153 -3.14 1.74 -21.85
C PRO A 153 -4.38 0.89 -22.09
N GLU A 154 -4.23 -0.28 -22.66
CA GLU A 154 -5.38 -1.15 -22.91
C GLU A 154 -5.79 -1.97 -21.71
N ASN A 155 -5.08 -1.87 -20.64
CA ASN A 155 -5.38 -2.66 -19.47
C ASN A 155 -6.60 -2.12 -18.72
#